data_bd06cd4a638732b69008fe0390d0e309
#
_entry.id   bd06cd4a638732b69008fe0390d0e309
#
_cell.length_a   1.000
_cell.length_b   1.000
_cell.length_c   1.000
_cell.angle_alpha   90.00
_cell.angle_beta   90.00
_cell.angle_gamma   90.00
#
_symmetry.space_group_name_H-M   'P 1'
#
loop_
_entity.id
_entity.type
_entity.pdbx_description
1 polymer ?
#
loop_
_entity_poly.entity_id
_entity_poly.type
_entity_poly.pdbx_seq_one_letter_code
_entity_poly.pdbx_strand_id
1 'polypeptide(L)'
;MNFQKELRKRKTNIRACSIRSGIPYATLYPIIKGQVDIGTCSYFTVAKLARFLGYRPDEIVYEKEDFQTFRNNLHHRLKSNELECILEIIESDDVSTYMRHEDYLKAFYLVATVDFISRKNDIPLCDKYSSVRSIRLEQPYYVGDSSLFGPDKRECIDEFLHFNIYEGDLYDAV
;
A
#
# COMPACT_ATOMS: atom_id res chain seq x y z
N MET A 1 -6.06 -4.35 6.59
CA MET A 1 -6.51 -5.60 5.85
C MET A 1 -7.95 -5.93 6.21
N ASN A 2 -8.79 -6.26 5.21
CA ASN A 2 -10.17 -6.70 5.46
C ASN A 2 -10.23 -8.22 5.66
N PHE A 3 -10.17 -8.69 6.90
CA PHE A 3 -10.15 -10.11 7.23
C PHE A 3 -11.43 -10.86 6.80
N GLN A 4 -12.59 -10.21 6.78
CA GLN A 4 -13.82 -10.85 6.31
C GLN A 4 -13.73 -11.18 4.81
N LYS A 5 -13.19 -10.26 4.00
CA LYS A 5 -12.94 -10.46 2.57
C LYS A 5 -11.93 -11.59 2.34
N GLU A 6 -10.87 -11.63 3.15
CA GLU A 6 -9.86 -12.70 3.10
C GLU A 6 -10.43 -14.08 3.42
N LEU A 7 -11.28 -14.21 4.44
CA LEU A 7 -11.95 -15.47 4.76
C LEU A 7 -12.89 -15.93 3.65
N ARG A 8 -13.62 -14.99 3.02
CA ARG A 8 -14.51 -15.31 1.87
C ARG A 8 -13.72 -15.82 0.67
N LYS A 9 -12.61 -15.18 0.31
CA LYS A 9 -11.72 -15.65 -0.77
C LYS A 9 -11.26 -17.10 -0.53
N ARG A 10 -11.01 -17.47 0.73
CA ARG A 10 -10.58 -18.82 1.14
C ARG A 10 -11.75 -19.77 1.36
N LYS A 11 -12.99 -19.38 1.04
CA LYS A 11 -14.21 -20.17 1.26
C LYS A 11 -14.30 -20.73 2.67
N THR A 12 -13.93 -19.92 3.68
CA THR A 12 -13.94 -20.33 5.09
C THR A 12 -14.70 -19.31 5.94
N ASN A 13 -14.99 -19.68 7.18
CA ASN A 13 -15.71 -18.85 8.13
C ASN A 13 -14.90 -18.67 9.43
N ILE A 14 -15.37 -17.76 10.32
CA ILE A 14 -14.68 -17.43 11.56
C ILE A 14 -14.51 -18.66 12.47
N ARG A 15 -15.49 -19.53 12.54
CA ARG A 15 -15.43 -20.74 13.38
C ARG A 15 -14.36 -21.72 12.89
N ALA A 16 -14.32 -21.97 11.60
CA ALA A 16 -13.29 -22.82 10.99
C ALA A 16 -11.90 -22.20 11.13
N CYS A 17 -11.80 -20.87 10.95
CA CYS A 17 -10.56 -20.12 11.20
C CYS A 17 -10.11 -20.30 12.66
N SER A 18 -10.99 -20.13 13.64
CA SER A 18 -10.69 -20.32 15.07
C SER A 18 -10.12 -21.71 15.36
N ILE A 19 -10.77 -22.75 14.86
CA ILE A 19 -10.33 -24.14 15.06
C ILE A 19 -8.95 -24.37 14.43
N ARG A 20 -8.76 -23.94 13.17
CA ARG A 20 -7.53 -24.23 12.41
C ARG A 20 -6.35 -23.36 12.84
N SER A 21 -6.59 -22.12 13.26
CA SER A 21 -5.52 -21.23 13.75
C SER A 21 -5.16 -21.46 15.22
N GLY A 22 -6.04 -22.14 15.97
CA GLY A 22 -5.91 -22.29 17.43
C GLY A 22 -6.08 -20.98 18.19
N ILE A 23 -6.82 -20.00 17.63
CA ILE A 23 -7.19 -18.74 18.30
C ILE A 23 -8.63 -18.93 18.82
N PRO A 24 -8.90 -18.66 20.13
CA PRO A 24 -10.25 -18.75 20.67
C PRO A 24 -11.24 -17.91 19.86
N TYR A 25 -12.44 -18.44 19.63
CA TYR A 25 -13.47 -17.75 18.84
C TYR A 25 -13.81 -16.35 19.39
N ALA A 26 -13.89 -16.22 20.71
CA ALA A 26 -14.17 -14.95 21.38
C ALA A 26 -13.09 -13.88 21.10
N THR A 27 -11.84 -14.30 20.94
CA THR A 27 -10.73 -13.41 20.57
C THR A 27 -10.75 -13.10 19.06
N LEU A 28 -11.02 -14.09 18.24
CA LEU A 28 -10.94 -13.97 16.79
C LEU A 28 -12.11 -13.17 16.19
N TYR A 29 -13.32 -13.35 16.74
CA TYR A 29 -14.54 -12.72 16.22
C TYR A 29 -14.44 -11.19 16.14
N PRO A 30 -14.09 -10.45 17.20
CA PRO A 30 -13.98 -8.98 17.12
C PRO A 30 -12.86 -8.51 16.19
N ILE A 31 -11.76 -9.26 16.07
CA ILE A 31 -10.67 -8.95 15.10
C ILE A 31 -11.20 -9.05 13.67
N ILE A 32 -11.85 -10.17 13.32
CA ILE A 32 -12.38 -10.39 11.96
C ILE A 32 -13.50 -9.38 11.63
N LYS A 33 -14.27 -8.93 12.63
CA LYS A 33 -15.31 -7.92 12.46
C LYS A 33 -14.78 -6.49 12.42
N GLY A 34 -13.47 -6.27 12.64
CA GLY A 34 -12.87 -4.94 12.67
C GLY A 34 -13.24 -4.12 13.92
N GLN A 35 -13.71 -4.79 14.98
CA GLN A 35 -14.04 -4.17 16.27
C GLN A 35 -12.80 -4.03 17.16
N VAL A 36 -11.78 -4.84 16.91
CA VAL A 36 -10.48 -4.80 17.58
C VAL A 36 -9.41 -4.75 16.49
N ASP A 37 -8.47 -3.82 16.66
CA ASP A 37 -7.30 -3.71 15.79
C ASP A 37 -6.34 -4.88 16.06
N ILE A 38 -5.94 -5.58 15.00
CA ILE A 38 -4.98 -6.69 15.09
C ILE A 38 -3.63 -6.23 15.64
N GLY A 39 -3.22 -4.98 15.39
CA GLY A 39 -1.98 -4.39 15.90
C GLY A 39 -1.94 -4.27 17.42
N THR A 40 -3.11 -4.24 18.09
CA THR A 40 -3.21 -4.21 19.57
C THR A 40 -3.20 -5.60 20.19
N CYS A 41 -3.21 -6.65 19.38
CA CYS A 41 -3.25 -8.03 19.87
C CYS A 41 -1.86 -8.55 20.24
N SER A 42 -1.82 -9.61 21.06
CA SER A 42 -0.54 -10.26 21.36
C SER A 42 0.13 -10.80 20.09
N TYR A 43 1.45 -10.78 20.06
CA TYR A 43 2.24 -11.34 18.94
C TYR A 43 1.82 -12.77 18.59
N PHE A 44 1.50 -13.59 19.57
CA PHE A 44 1.05 -14.98 19.32
C PHE A 44 -0.28 -15.04 18.55
N THR A 45 -1.21 -14.12 18.84
CA THR A 45 -2.48 -14.02 18.10
C THR A 45 -2.23 -13.58 16.65
N VAL A 46 -1.40 -12.54 16.48
CA VAL A 46 -0.97 -12.05 15.16
C VAL A 46 -0.31 -13.18 14.37
N ALA A 47 0.71 -13.84 14.93
CA ALA A 47 1.46 -14.89 14.26
C ALA A 47 0.59 -16.10 13.86
N LYS A 48 -0.35 -16.51 14.72
CA LYS A 48 -1.28 -17.60 14.42
C LYS A 48 -2.24 -17.24 13.28
N LEU A 49 -2.79 -16.01 13.30
CA LEU A 49 -3.69 -15.54 12.26
C LEU A 49 -2.94 -15.36 10.92
N ALA A 50 -1.75 -14.78 10.95
CA ALA A 50 -0.88 -14.63 9.79
C ALA A 50 -0.58 -15.98 9.14
N ARG A 51 -0.13 -16.97 9.94
CA ARG A 51 0.14 -18.33 9.46
C ARG A 51 -1.09 -18.97 8.82
N PHE A 52 -2.26 -18.83 9.44
CA PHE A 52 -3.50 -19.36 8.89
C PHE A 52 -3.85 -18.73 7.54
N LEU A 53 -3.60 -17.44 7.40
CA LEU A 53 -3.84 -16.68 6.18
C LEU A 53 -2.70 -16.79 5.15
N GLY A 54 -1.59 -17.46 5.47
CA GLY A 54 -0.43 -17.58 4.59
C GLY A 54 0.34 -16.26 4.39
N TYR A 55 0.33 -15.42 5.39
CA TYR A 55 1.05 -14.15 5.45
C TYR A 55 2.10 -14.15 6.55
N ARG A 56 3.05 -13.21 6.47
CA ARG A 56 3.94 -12.90 7.59
C ARG A 56 3.18 -12.02 8.62
N PRO A 57 3.59 -12.03 9.89
CA PRO A 57 2.96 -11.17 10.92
C PRO A 57 2.95 -9.69 10.57
N ASP A 58 4.04 -9.17 10.03
CA ASP A 58 4.20 -7.77 9.59
C ASP A 58 3.29 -7.40 8.42
N GLU A 59 2.90 -8.36 7.58
CA GLU A 59 1.98 -8.13 6.48
C GLU A 59 0.51 -7.98 6.90
N ILE A 60 0.13 -8.44 8.08
CA ILE A 60 -1.25 -8.31 8.60
C ILE A 60 -1.40 -7.21 9.64
N VAL A 61 -0.31 -6.80 10.29
CA VAL A 61 -0.24 -5.62 11.16
C VAL A 61 0.19 -4.44 10.31
N TYR A 62 -0.70 -3.48 10.15
CA TYR A 62 -0.45 -2.31 9.32
C TYR A 62 -0.68 -1.06 10.15
N GLU A 63 0.40 -0.36 10.48
CA GLU A 63 0.32 0.97 11.06
C GLU A 63 0.00 1.97 9.94
N LYS A 64 -1.12 2.68 10.11
CA LYS A 64 -1.49 3.74 9.17
C LYS A 64 -0.60 4.95 9.42
N GLU A 65 0.48 5.03 8.68
CA GLU A 65 1.21 6.28 8.50
C GLU A 65 0.35 7.23 7.66
N ASP A 66 0.33 8.52 7.97
CA ASP A 66 -0.34 9.50 7.11
C ASP A 66 0.41 9.65 5.78
N PHE A 67 -0.32 10.10 4.75
CA PHE A 67 0.25 10.16 3.40
C PHE A 67 1.41 11.15 3.29
N GLN A 68 1.37 12.28 4.02
CA GLN A 68 2.44 13.28 3.94
C GLN A 68 3.75 12.74 4.52
N THR A 69 3.69 12.08 5.67
CA THR A 69 4.86 11.41 6.28
C THR A 69 5.42 10.33 5.35
N PHE A 70 4.56 9.49 4.79
CA PHE A 70 4.94 8.48 3.79
C PHE A 70 5.65 9.11 2.58
N ARG A 71 5.07 10.17 2.00
CA ARG A 71 5.63 10.88 0.86
C ARG A 71 7.00 11.47 1.18
N ASN A 72 7.14 12.15 2.31
CA ASN A 72 8.39 12.76 2.72
C ASN A 72 9.50 11.71 2.91
N ASN A 73 9.18 10.57 3.54
CA ASN A 73 10.13 9.47 3.71
C ASN A 73 10.58 8.91 2.35
N LEU A 74 9.65 8.71 1.42
CA LEU A 74 9.95 8.23 0.08
C LEU A 74 10.84 9.22 -0.68
N HIS A 75 10.51 10.52 -0.66
CA HIS A 75 11.30 11.56 -1.32
C HIS A 75 12.71 11.67 -0.74
N HIS A 76 12.86 11.51 0.56
CA HIS A 76 14.18 11.48 1.19
C HIS A 76 15.03 10.30 0.69
N ARG A 77 14.43 9.12 0.56
CA ARG A 77 15.11 7.93 0.00
C ARG A 77 15.48 8.14 -1.46
N LEU A 78 14.57 8.69 -2.28
CA LEU A 78 14.83 9.00 -3.69
C LEU A 78 15.99 9.99 -3.86
N LYS A 79 16.07 11.03 -3.02
CA LYS A 79 17.20 11.99 -3.04
C LYS A 79 18.54 11.33 -2.73
N SER A 80 18.55 10.27 -1.94
CA SER A 80 19.79 9.54 -1.61
C SER A 80 20.25 8.66 -2.77
N ASN A 81 19.37 7.79 -3.27
CA ASN A 81 19.63 6.90 -4.41
C ASN A 81 18.32 6.41 -5.03
N GLU A 82 17.97 6.95 -6.20
CA GLU A 82 16.73 6.64 -6.92
C GLU A 82 16.60 5.15 -7.27
N LEU A 83 17.66 4.58 -7.83
CA LEU A 83 17.63 3.19 -8.32
C LEU A 83 17.56 2.20 -7.16
N GLU A 84 18.31 2.43 -6.10
CA GLU A 84 18.25 1.61 -4.90
C GLU A 84 16.86 1.67 -4.27
N CYS A 85 16.27 2.87 -4.19
CA CYS A 85 14.94 3.07 -3.65
C CYS A 85 13.87 2.26 -4.42
N ILE A 86 13.87 2.28 -5.75
CA ILE A 86 12.88 1.50 -6.52
C ILE A 86 13.14 -0.01 -6.44
N LEU A 87 14.40 -0.45 -6.36
CA LEU A 87 14.73 -1.86 -6.12
C LEU A 87 14.19 -2.34 -4.77
N GLU A 88 14.40 -1.56 -3.69
CA GLU A 88 13.85 -1.87 -2.38
C GLU A 88 12.30 -1.97 -2.41
N ILE A 89 11.61 -1.04 -3.09
CA ILE A 89 10.14 -1.08 -3.24
C ILE A 89 9.69 -2.38 -3.93
N ILE A 90 10.41 -2.80 -4.96
CA ILE A 90 10.07 -4.02 -5.72
C ILE A 90 10.36 -5.28 -4.90
N GLU A 91 11.46 -5.32 -4.15
CA GLU A 91 11.88 -6.46 -3.32
C GLU A 91 11.01 -6.61 -2.07
N SER A 92 10.72 -5.52 -1.36
CA SER A 92 9.86 -5.54 -0.16
C SER A 92 8.40 -5.83 -0.47
N ASP A 93 7.98 -5.60 -1.72
CA ASP A 93 6.59 -5.74 -2.19
C ASP A 93 5.59 -4.85 -1.43
N ASP A 94 6.02 -3.64 -1.09
CA ASP A 94 5.22 -2.66 -0.35
C ASP A 94 3.91 -2.34 -1.09
N VAL A 95 3.94 -2.28 -2.43
CA VAL A 95 2.74 -2.06 -3.25
C VAL A 95 1.66 -3.10 -2.96
N SER A 96 2.01 -4.40 -2.94
CA SER A 96 1.04 -5.46 -2.62
C SER A 96 0.55 -5.37 -1.18
N THR A 97 1.39 -4.90 -0.27
CA THR A 97 1.02 -4.67 1.13
C THR A 97 -0.02 -3.57 1.23
N TYR A 98 0.22 -2.40 0.62
CA TYR A 98 -0.76 -1.31 0.59
C TYR A 98 -2.07 -1.71 -0.11
N MET A 99 -2.00 -2.42 -1.23
CA MET A 99 -3.20 -2.95 -1.92
C MET A 99 -4.04 -3.88 -1.02
N ARG A 100 -3.39 -4.76 -0.24
CA ARG A 100 -4.09 -5.65 0.73
C ARG A 100 -4.78 -4.88 1.85
N HIS A 101 -4.20 -3.76 2.26
CA HIS A 101 -4.75 -2.90 3.32
C HIS A 101 -5.74 -1.86 2.79
N GLU A 102 -6.04 -1.88 1.48
CA GLU A 102 -6.95 -0.94 0.82
C GLU A 102 -6.44 0.52 0.92
N ASP A 103 -5.12 0.70 1.10
CA ASP A 103 -4.44 2.00 1.04
C ASP A 103 -3.98 2.27 -0.40
N TYR A 104 -4.97 2.45 -1.26
CA TYR A 104 -4.75 2.58 -2.70
C TYR A 104 -3.91 3.79 -3.07
N LEU A 105 -4.03 4.88 -2.32
CA LEU A 105 -3.26 6.09 -2.58
C LEU A 105 -1.75 5.83 -2.50
N LYS A 106 -1.29 5.18 -1.43
CA LYS A 106 0.13 4.84 -1.27
C LYS A 106 0.59 3.79 -2.28
N ALA A 107 -0.25 2.78 -2.56
CA ALA A 107 0.05 1.76 -3.56
C ALA A 107 0.29 2.39 -4.93
N PHE A 108 -0.63 3.24 -5.38
CA PHE A 108 -0.55 3.90 -6.69
C PHE A 108 0.60 4.90 -6.75
N TYR A 109 0.85 5.62 -5.66
CA TYR A 109 1.97 6.55 -5.56
C TYR A 109 3.31 5.83 -5.72
N LEU A 110 3.49 4.65 -5.09
CA LEU A 110 4.70 3.83 -5.28
C LEU A 110 4.86 3.34 -6.71
N VAL A 111 3.78 2.83 -7.34
CA VAL A 111 3.86 2.37 -8.73
C VAL A 111 4.21 3.52 -9.66
N ALA A 112 3.55 4.68 -9.50
CA ALA A 112 3.86 5.88 -10.28
C ALA A 112 5.33 6.32 -10.10
N THR A 113 5.85 6.26 -8.87
CA THR A 113 7.26 6.57 -8.57
C THR A 113 8.21 5.60 -9.28
N VAL A 114 7.94 4.28 -9.18
CA VAL A 114 8.76 3.27 -9.86
C VAL A 114 8.73 3.48 -11.37
N ASP A 115 7.57 3.76 -11.96
CA ASP A 115 7.41 3.97 -13.39
C ASP A 115 8.11 5.24 -13.87
N PHE A 116 7.99 6.34 -13.13
CA PHE A 116 8.68 7.60 -13.41
C PHE A 116 10.21 7.43 -13.40
N ILE A 117 10.76 6.82 -12.35
CA ILE A 117 12.21 6.59 -12.24
C ILE A 117 12.67 5.61 -13.33
N SER A 118 11.89 4.58 -13.64
CA SER A 118 12.19 3.64 -14.74
C SER A 118 12.28 4.37 -16.07
N ARG A 119 11.27 5.20 -16.40
CA ARG A 119 11.28 5.99 -17.63
C ARG A 119 12.46 6.97 -17.69
N LYS A 120 12.74 7.66 -16.59
CA LYS A 120 13.85 8.61 -16.48
C LYS A 120 15.22 7.96 -16.78
N ASN A 121 15.38 6.67 -16.45
CA ASN A 121 16.62 5.93 -16.56
C ASN A 121 16.62 4.90 -17.70
N ASP A 122 15.65 4.96 -18.63
CA ASP A 122 15.50 4.01 -19.75
C ASP A 122 15.42 2.53 -19.30
N ILE A 123 14.81 2.28 -18.13
CA ILE A 123 14.60 0.94 -17.57
C ILE A 123 13.20 0.45 -17.97
N PRO A 124 13.03 -0.82 -18.40
CA PRO A 124 11.70 -1.39 -18.63
C PRO A 124 10.80 -1.33 -17.40
N LEU A 125 9.51 -1.09 -17.61
CA LEU A 125 8.53 -1.09 -16.53
C LEU A 125 8.46 -2.46 -15.86
N CYS A 126 8.32 -2.46 -14.52
CA CYS A 126 8.19 -3.70 -13.75
C CYS A 126 6.85 -4.39 -14.02
N ASP A 127 6.88 -5.60 -14.61
CA ASP A 127 5.68 -6.38 -14.97
C ASP A 127 4.84 -6.79 -13.75
N LYS A 128 5.45 -6.91 -12.57
CA LYS A 128 4.80 -7.24 -11.30
C LYS A 128 3.60 -6.33 -11.00
N TYR A 129 3.63 -5.08 -11.45
CA TYR A 129 2.59 -4.08 -11.17
C TYR A 129 1.60 -3.87 -12.33
N SER A 130 1.62 -4.69 -13.38
CA SER A 130 0.74 -4.54 -14.55
C SER A 130 -0.75 -4.51 -14.19
N SER A 131 -1.18 -5.34 -13.22
CA SER A 131 -2.57 -5.35 -12.75
C SER A 131 -2.94 -4.09 -11.95
N VAL A 132 -1.98 -3.48 -11.26
CA VAL A 132 -2.19 -2.24 -10.50
C VAL A 132 -2.36 -1.06 -11.46
N ARG A 133 -1.61 -1.02 -12.57
CA ARG A 133 -1.73 0.01 -13.60
C ARG A 133 -3.10 0.03 -14.30
N SER A 134 -3.89 -1.03 -14.18
CA SER A 134 -5.24 -1.08 -14.78
C SER A 134 -6.32 -0.37 -13.94
N ILE A 135 -5.99 0.12 -12.76
CA ILE A 135 -6.90 0.78 -11.81
C ILE A 135 -6.37 2.15 -11.42
N ARG A 136 -7.27 3.03 -10.97
CA ARG A 136 -6.95 4.39 -10.53
C ARG A 136 -7.88 4.84 -9.41
N LEU A 137 -7.56 5.94 -8.75
CA LEU A 137 -8.44 6.57 -7.77
C LEU A 137 -9.74 7.05 -8.44
N GLU A 138 -10.87 6.84 -7.78
CA GLU A 138 -12.17 7.34 -8.23
C GLU A 138 -12.24 8.88 -8.18
N GLN A 139 -11.63 9.48 -7.16
CA GLN A 139 -11.54 10.93 -7.00
C GLN A 139 -10.11 11.41 -7.22
N PRO A 140 -9.91 12.60 -7.81
CA PRO A 140 -8.57 13.17 -7.97
C PRO A 140 -7.95 13.45 -6.60
N TYR A 141 -6.66 13.14 -6.47
CA TYR A 141 -5.87 13.46 -5.30
C TYR A 141 -4.79 14.48 -5.67
N TYR A 142 -4.81 15.64 -5.01
CA TYR A 142 -3.84 16.71 -5.23
C TYR A 142 -2.79 16.67 -4.13
N VAL A 143 -1.52 16.55 -4.55
CA VAL A 143 -0.40 16.60 -3.62
C VAL A 143 -0.06 18.07 -3.36
N GLY A 144 -0.41 18.57 -2.19
CA GLY A 144 -0.33 19.98 -1.84
C GLY A 144 -1.59 20.78 -2.22
N ASP A 145 -1.40 22.06 -2.55
CA ASP A 145 -2.52 22.93 -2.90
C ASP A 145 -3.04 22.65 -4.32
N SER A 146 -4.31 22.25 -4.44
CA SER A 146 -4.97 22.02 -5.72
C SER A 146 -4.94 23.23 -6.66
N SER A 147 -4.78 24.44 -6.12
CA SER A 147 -4.66 25.68 -6.91
C SER A 147 -3.39 25.74 -7.73
N LEU A 148 -2.39 24.91 -7.43
CA LEU A 148 -1.12 24.83 -8.16
C LEU A 148 -1.22 24.03 -9.46
N PHE A 149 -2.32 23.30 -9.69
CA PHE A 149 -2.52 22.44 -10.86
C PHE A 149 -3.57 23.04 -11.80
N GLY A 150 -3.30 23.05 -13.09
CA GLY A 150 -4.20 23.58 -14.13
C GLY A 150 -3.45 23.97 -15.41
N PRO A 151 -4.15 24.43 -16.48
CA PRO A 151 -3.57 24.59 -17.81
C PRO A 151 -2.34 25.51 -17.91
N ASP A 152 -2.23 26.48 -16.98
CA ASP A 152 -1.12 27.47 -16.95
C ASP A 152 -0.24 27.31 -15.72
N LYS A 153 -0.25 26.15 -15.07
CA LYS A 153 0.38 25.92 -13.78
C LYS A 153 1.35 24.73 -13.81
N ARG A 154 1.76 24.18 -12.66
CA ARG A 154 2.72 23.07 -12.59
C ARG A 154 2.34 21.94 -13.55
N GLU A 155 3.30 21.52 -14.38
CA GLU A 155 3.18 20.28 -15.14
C GLU A 155 3.13 19.11 -14.14
N CYS A 156 2.12 18.27 -14.29
CA CYS A 156 2.02 17.04 -13.51
C CYS A 156 2.87 15.96 -14.15
N ILE A 157 3.40 15.07 -13.31
CA ILE A 157 4.12 13.89 -13.80
C ILE A 157 3.09 12.88 -14.35
N ASP A 158 3.25 12.46 -15.60
CA ASP A 158 2.28 11.61 -16.34
C ASP A 158 1.96 10.29 -15.62
N GLU A 159 2.97 9.66 -15.00
CA GLU A 159 2.79 8.41 -14.29
C GLU A 159 1.85 8.56 -13.07
N PHE A 160 1.85 9.71 -12.42
CA PHE A 160 0.93 10.00 -11.32
C PHE A 160 -0.46 10.35 -11.82
N LEU A 161 -0.56 11.13 -12.91
CA LEU A 161 -1.84 11.43 -13.56
C LEU A 161 -2.57 10.17 -14.00
N HIS A 162 -1.85 9.15 -14.44
CA HIS A 162 -2.41 7.84 -14.79
C HIS A 162 -3.28 7.27 -13.66
N PHE A 163 -2.88 7.46 -12.41
CA PHE A 163 -3.60 7.03 -11.21
C PHE A 163 -4.58 8.07 -10.64
N ASN A 164 -4.81 9.18 -11.34
CA ASN A 164 -5.61 10.33 -10.87
C ASN A 164 -4.99 11.03 -9.65
N ILE A 165 -3.63 11.03 -9.58
CA ILE A 165 -2.84 11.73 -8.58
C ILE A 165 -2.14 12.91 -9.26
N TYR A 166 -2.29 14.09 -8.70
CA TYR A 166 -1.70 15.32 -9.22
C TYR A 166 -0.43 15.63 -8.42
N GLU A 167 0.70 15.15 -8.92
CA GLU A 167 2.05 15.37 -8.37
C GLU A 167 2.91 16.13 -9.38
N GLY A 168 3.56 17.20 -8.94
CA GLY A 168 4.38 18.05 -9.82
C GLY A 168 5.89 17.83 -9.64
N ASP A 169 6.35 17.34 -8.50
CA ASP A 169 7.77 17.17 -8.23
C ASP A 169 8.03 16.10 -7.16
N LEU A 170 8.84 15.10 -7.52
CA LEU A 170 9.28 14.03 -6.60
C LEU A 170 10.48 14.43 -5.74
N TYR A 171 11.08 15.59 -5.99
CA TYR A 171 12.30 16.01 -5.30
C TYR A 171 12.09 17.19 -4.35
N ASP A 172 10.93 17.85 -4.41
CA ASP A 172 10.53 18.86 -3.44
C ASP A 172 10.10 18.18 -2.12
N ALA A 173 10.98 18.25 -1.11
CA ALA A 173 10.57 18.00 0.26
C ALA A 173 9.99 19.31 0.81
N VAL A 174 8.73 19.28 1.20
CA VAL A 174 8.09 20.35 1.97
C VAL A 174 8.49 20.22 3.43
#